data_836769a983bfec9cdbc6692c2732ae4e
#
_entry.id   836769a983bfec9cdbc6692c2732ae4e
#
_cell.length_a   1.000
_cell.length_b   1.000
_cell.length_c   1.000
_cell.angle_alpha   90.00
_cell.angle_beta   90.00
_cell.angle_gamma   90.00
#
_symmetry.space_group_name_H-M   'P 1'
#
loop_
_entity.id
_entity.type
_entity.pdbx_description
1 polymer ?
#
loop_
_entity_poly.entity_id
_entity_poly.type
_entity_poly.pdbx_seq_one_letter_code
_entity_poly.pdbx_strand_id
1 'polypeptide(L)'
;SITGFENTTYPDNFFDVVVGNVPFGDYKVFDPKYNKYNFRIHDYFLAKALDQVRPGGMVAVITTKGTLDKANPTIRKYLAERAELVGAVRLPNTAFKDNAGTEVTADILFLQKRERKIDIEPDWVHLGVTENGIAVNSYFAEHPEMMLGSMEYDTRIYGQDSRYTVCVNNDENFNMYEALNKAIGNIKAQMTDFERVADEAEQTEEVIPADPDVRNYTYTFFEGKLYYRENSEMVRKEVSQTAEERIRSLDEIRQITRELIDIQMDGCSEEELSDKQRLLNVKYDAFIKQYGAITSKANRIAFRDDSDYPLLCSLEEVNEDGEVKKADMFYKQTIKAKTVIDRVETAVEALNVS
;
A
#
# COMPACT_ATOMS: atom_id res chain seq x y z
N SER A 1 -24.36 -17.31 -3.12
CA SER A 1 -24.05 -17.51 -4.55
C SER A 1 -23.37 -18.87 -4.73
N ILE A 2 -23.77 -19.63 -5.75
CA ILE A 2 -23.11 -20.92 -6.13
C ILE A 2 -22.17 -20.65 -7.32
N THR A 3 -21.56 -19.49 -7.36
CA THR A 3 -20.71 -19.02 -8.46
C THR A 3 -19.27 -18.93 -7.96
N GLY A 4 -18.31 -19.30 -8.79
CA GLY A 4 -16.90 -19.08 -8.47
C GLY A 4 -16.61 -17.59 -8.21
N PHE A 5 -15.65 -17.31 -7.35
CA PHE A 5 -15.35 -15.92 -6.96
C PHE A 5 -14.90 -15.06 -8.15
N GLU A 6 -14.29 -15.68 -9.16
CA GLU A 6 -13.92 -15.04 -10.43
C GLU A 6 -15.11 -14.49 -11.21
N ASN A 7 -16.28 -15.11 -11.04
CA ASN A 7 -17.53 -14.72 -11.71
C ASN A 7 -18.40 -13.79 -10.87
N THR A 8 -17.96 -13.36 -9.69
CA THR A 8 -18.68 -12.37 -8.91
C THR A 8 -18.44 -10.97 -9.45
N THR A 9 -19.50 -10.15 -9.51
CA THR A 9 -19.54 -8.81 -10.11
C THR A 9 -19.76 -7.71 -9.08
N TYR A 10 -19.29 -7.92 -7.84
CA TYR A 10 -19.36 -6.84 -6.86
C TYR A 10 -18.40 -5.71 -7.22
N PRO A 11 -18.84 -4.45 -7.11
CA PRO A 11 -17.98 -3.30 -7.40
C PRO A 11 -16.77 -3.26 -6.46
N ASP A 12 -15.72 -2.60 -6.91
CA ASP A 12 -14.62 -2.20 -6.04
C ASP A 12 -15.14 -1.27 -4.93
N ASN A 13 -14.48 -1.26 -3.79
CA ASN A 13 -14.84 -0.41 -2.64
C ASN A 13 -16.26 -0.65 -2.08
N PHE A 14 -16.81 -1.84 -2.26
CA PHE A 14 -18.21 -2.14 -1.91
C PHE A 14 -18.37 -2.58 -0.45
N PHE A 15 -17.51 -3.45 0.06
CA PHE A 15 -17.66 -4.06 1.38
C PHE A 15 -16.93 -3.28 2.46
N ASP A 16 -17.47 -3.24 3.68
CA ASP A 16 -16.76 -2.71 4.86
C ASP A 16 -15.69 -3.67 5.35
N VAL A 17 -16.01 -4.97 5.33
CA VAL A 17 -15.16 -6.05 5.82
C VAL A 17 -15.31 -7.28 4.94
N VAL A 18 -14.20 -7.95 4.64
CA VAL A 18 -14.19 -9.29 4.07
C VAL A 18 -13.52 -10.24 5.04
N VAL A 19 -14.23 -11.31 5.41
CA VAL A 19 -13.73 -12.36 6.30
C VAL A 19 -13.90 -13.70 5.64
N GLY A 20 -12.88 -14.56 5.71
CA GLY A 20 -13.00 -15.90 5.14
C GLY A 20 -11.75 -16.75 5.26
N ASN A 21 -11.91 -17.99 4.79
CA ASN A 21 -10.80 -18.90 4.56
C ASN A 21 -10.65 -19.05 3.04
N VAL A 22 -9.54 -18.55 2.49
CA VAL A 22 -9.33 -18.62 1.05
C VAL A 22 -8.97 -20.05 0.62
N PRO A 23 -9.34 -20.49 -0.59
CA PRO A 23 -8.98 -21.83 -1.06
C PRO A 23 -7.47 -21.96 -1.18
N PHE A 24 -6.93 -23.09 -0.70
CA PHE A 24 -5.52 -23.45 -0.82
C PHE A 24 -5.31 -24.30 -2.07
N GLY A 25 -4.37 -23.91 -2.90
CA GLY A 25 -4.10 -24.68 -4.11
C GLY A 25 -2.99 -24.09 -4.98
N ASP A 26 -2.47 -24.92 -5.86
CA ASP A 26 -1.39 -24.57 -6.78
C ASP A 26 -1.91 -24.31 -8.21
N TYR A 27 -3.16 -23.93 -8.33
CA TYR A 27 -3.82 -23.59 -9.59
C TYR A 27 -4.19 -22.10 -9.62
N LYS A 28 -4.57 -21.64 -10.79
CA LYS A 28 -4.95 -20.26 -11.09
C LYS A 28 -6.38 -20.24 -11.62
N VAL A 29 -7.05 -19.12 -11.43
CA VAL A 29 -8.34 -18.82 -12.04
C VAL A 29 -8.15 -17.77 -13.12
N PHE A 30 -9.04 -17.77 -14.10
CA PHE A 30 -9.05 -16.78 -15.16
C PHE A 30 -9.93 -15.62 -14.75
N ASP A 31 -9.32 -14.46 -14.51
CA ASP A 31 -10.00 -13.19 -14.30
C ASP A 31 -9.17 -12.11 -15.03
N PRO A 32 -9.74 -11.44 -16.07
CA PRO A 32 -9.00 -10.50 -16.92
C PRO A 32 -8.28 -9.41 -16.14
N LYS A 33 -8.87 -8.92 -15.04
CA LYS A 33 -8.32 -7.86 -14.19
C LYS A 33 -7.01 -8.29 -13.50
N TYR A 34 -6.86 -9.59 -13.18
CA TYR A 34 -5.73 -10.11 -12.38
C TYR A 34 -4.78 -11.00 -13.15
N ASN A 35 -5.09 -11.39 -14.39
CA ASN A 35 -4.29 -12.33 -15.19
C ASN A 35 -2.83 -11.87 -15.38
N LYS A 36 -2.60 -10.56 -15.49
CA LYS A 36 -1.26 -9.98 -15.65
C LYS A 36 -0.33 -10.26 -14.45
N TYR A 37 -0.87 -10.44 -13.26
CA TYR A 37 -0.07 -10.71 -12.05
C TYR A 37 0.27 -12.20 -11.86
N ASN A 38 -0.42 -13.08 -12.60
CA ASN A 38 -0.18 -14.52 -12.56
C ASN A 38 -0.33 -15.14 -11.15
N PHE A 39 -1.28 -14.66 -10.38
CA PHE A 39 -1.53 -15.10 -9.00
C PHE A 39 -1.99 -16.55 -8.92
N ARG A 40 -1.57 -17.26 -7.85
CA ARG A 40 -2.19 -18.51 -7.43
C ARG A 40 -3.56 -18.23 -6.83
N ILE A 41 -4.42 -19.24 -6.70
CA ILE A 41 -5.80 -19.09 -6.23
C ILE A 41 -5.91 -18.30 -4.93
N HIS A 42 -5.11 -18.61 -3.91
CA HIS A 42 -5.14 -17.90 -2.62
C HIS A 42 -4.69 -16.43 -2.74
N ASP A 43 -3.69 -16.13 -3.56
CA ASP A 43 -3.25 -14.75 -3.81
C ASP A 43 -4.29 -13.95 -4.60
N TYR A 44 -4.93 -14.59 -5.57
CA TYR A 44 -6.03 -13.99 -6.32
C TYR A 44 -7.21 -13.62 -5.43
N PHE A 45 -7.59 -14.52 -4.51
CA PHE A 45 -8.67 -14.23 -3.57
C PHE A 45 -8.35 -13.02 -2.68
N LEU A 46 -7.11 -12.94 -2.19
CA LEU A 46 -6.65 -11.77 -1.41
C LEU A 46 -6.70 -10.48 -2.23
N ALA A 47 -6.19 -10.50 -3.46
CA ALA A 47 -6.17 -9.33 -4.32
C ALA A 47 -7.58 -8.82 -4.64
N LYS A 48 -8.48 -9.72 -5.06
CA LYS A 48 -9.87 -9.38 -5.39
C LYS A 48 -10.67 -8.93 -4.15
N ALA A 49 -10.51 -9.62 -3.01
CA ALA A 49 -11.14 -9.23 -1.75
C ALA A 49 -10.71 -7.83 -1.32
N LEU A 50 -9.42 -7.52 -1.44
CA LEU A 50 -8.89 -6.20 -1.09
C LEU A 50 -9.41 -5.11 -2.03
N ASP A 51 -9.53 -5.37 -3.34
CA ASP A 51 -10.10 -4.40 -4.27
C ASP A 51 -11.57 -4.11 -3.94
N GLN A 52 -12.34 -5.16 -3.56
CA GLN A 52 -13.77 -5.02 -3.24
C GLN A 52 -14.06 -4.41 -1.86
N VAL A 53 -13.09 -4.37 -0.95
CA VAL A 53 -13.23 -3.67 0.33
C VAL A 53 -13.05 -2.17 0.12
N ARG A 54 -13.86 -1.35 0.81
CA ARG A 54 -13.74 0.11 0.77
C ARG A 54 -12.45 0.62 1.42
N PRO A 55 -11.97 1.81 1.08
CA PRO A 55 -10.90 2.47 1.83
C PRO A 55 -11.20 2.52 3.34
N GLY A 56 -10.17 2.27 4.16
CA GLY A 56 -10.31 2.13 5.62
C GLY A 56 -10.99 0.86 6.09
N GLY A 57 -11.57 0.06 5.19
CA GLY A 57 -12.17 -1.24 5.50
C GLY A 57 -11.11 -2.33 5.71
N MET A 58 -11.56 -3.51 6.15
CA MET A 58 -10.69 -4.59 6.60
C MET A 58 -10.87 -5.87 5.78
N VAL A 59 -9.74 -6.53 5.49
CA VAL A 59 -9.72 -7.93 5.02
C VAL A 59 -9.07 -8.77 6.11
N ALA A 60 -9.83 -9.76 6.65
CA ALA A 60 -9.35 -10.70 7.66
C ALA A 60 -9.53 -12.12 7.15
N VAL A 61 -8.45 -12.75 6.67
CA VAL A 61 -8.55 -14.05 6.00
C VAL A 61 -7.48 -15.04 6.46
N ILE A 62 -7.86 -16.31 6.42
CA ILE A 62 -6.93 -17.42 6.58
C ILE A 62 -6.38 -17.77 5.19
N THR A 63 -5.07 -17.83 5.07
CA THR A 63 -4.36 -18.19 3.83
C THR A 63 -3.19 -19.12 4.14
N THR A 64 -2.54 -19.64 3.10
CA THR A 64 -1.33 -20.46 3.30
C THR A 64 -0.15 -19.59 3.73
N LYS A 65 0.79 -20.15 4.50
CA LYS A 65 2.05 -19.45 4.82
C LYS A 65 2.79 -18.96 3.57
N GLY A 66 2.56 -19.63 2.42
CA GLY A 66 3.19 -19.28 1.16
C GLY A 66 2.84 -17.88 0.64
N THR A 67 1.74 -17.27 1.07
CA THR A 67 1.42 -15.89 0.72
C THR A 67 2.49 -14.93 1.25
N LEU A 68 2.91 -15.11 2.49
CA LEU A 68 3.93 -14.26 3.12
C LEU A 68 5.36 -14.77 2.90
N ASP A 69 5.62 -16.09 2.92
CA ASP A 69 6.97 -16.67 2.96
C ASP A 69 7.57 -17.00 1.58
N LYS A 70 6.80 -16.96 0.48
CA LYS A 70 7.39 -17.28 -0.83
C LYS A 70 8.45 -16.26 -1.26
N ALA A 71 9.50 -16.73 -1.94
CA ALA A 71 10.58 -15.86 -2.40
C ALA A 71 10.10 -14.76 -3.35
N ASN A 72 9.14 -15.08 -4.25
CA ASN A 72 8.55 -14.08 -5.14
C ASN A 72 7.63 -13.12 -4.37
N PRO A 73 7.95 -11.80 -4.32
CA PRO A 73 7.19 -10.81 -3.53
C PRO A 73 5.97 -10.23 -4.26
N THR A 74 5.63 -10.67 -5.47
CA THR A 74 4.63 -10.02 -6.33
C THR A 74 3.29 -9.76 -5.61
N ILE A 75 2.76 -10.75 -4.88
CA ILE A 75 1.51 -10.55 -4.15
C ILE A 75 1.70 -9.58 -2.97
N ARG A 76 2.81 -9.68 -2.23
CA ARG A 76 3.06 -8.79 -1.09
C ARG A 76 3.23 -7.33 -1.54
N LYS A 77 3.90 -7.08 -2.67
CA LYS A 77 3.97 -5.74 -3.28
C LYS A 77 2.58 -5.24 -3.66
N TYR A 78 1.79 -6.07 -4.35
CA TYR A 78 0.42 -5.72 -4.71
C TYR A 78 -0.43 -5.33 -3.50
N LEU A 79 -0.32 -6.09 -2.40
CA LEU A 79 -1.04 -5.82 -1.17
C LEU A 79 -0.52 -4.55 -0.48
N ALA A 80 0.80 -4.36 -0.39
CA ALA A 80 1.43 -3.22 0.29
C ALA A 80 1.08 -1.87 -0.34
N GLU A 81 1.01 -1.84 -1.67
CA GLU A 81 0.58 -0.65 -2.41
C GLU A 81 -0.84 -0.21 -2.06
N ARG A 82 -1.72 -1.15 -1.71
CA ARG A 82 -3.17 -0.97 -1.53
C ARG A 82 -3.64 -1.05 -0.10
N ALA A 83 -2.88 -1.68 0.78
CA ALA A 83 -3.25 -1.93 2.16
C ALA A 83 -2.07 -1.83 3.12
N GLU A 84 -2.39 -1.64 4.37
CA GLU A 84 -1.48 -1.82 5.49
C GLU A 84 -1.66 -3.21 6.08
N LEU A 85 -0.55 -3.91 6.35
CA LEU A 85 -0.58 -5.14 7.14
C LEU A 85 -0.71 -4.73 8.61
N VAL A 86 -1.93 -4.77 9.13
CA VAL A 86 -2.23 -4.43 10.52
C VAL A 86 -1.71 -5.50 11.47
N GLY A 87 -1.66 -6.73 10.99
CA GLY A 87 -1.09 -7.86 11.69
C GLY A 87 -1.27 -9.17 10.94
N ALA A 88 -0.50 -10.17 11.36
CA ALA A 88 -0.65 -11.54 10.91
C ALA A 88 -0.42 -12.50 12.08
N VAL A 89 -1.13 -13.63 12.09
CA VAL A 89 -0.94 -14.69 13.10
C VAL A 89 -0.66 -15.99 12.37
N ARG A 90 0.48 -16.62 12.66
CA ARG A 90 0.84 -17.94 12.12
C ARG A 90 0.33 -19.04 13.01
N LEU A 91 -0.48 -19.92 12.45
CA LEU A 91 -1.07 -21.07 13.12
C LEU A 91 -0.15 -22.29 13.08
N PRO A 92 -0.12 -23.14 14.12
CA PRO A 92 0.53 -24.44 14.05
C PRO A 92 -0.06 -25.30 12.93
N ASN A 93 0.75 -26.17 12.36
CA ASN A 93 0.32 -27.07 11.27
C ASN A 93 -0.83 -28.02 11.67
N THR A 94 -1.06 -28.22 12.96
CA THR A 94 -2.15 -29.04 13.50
C THR A 94 -3.47 -28.27 13.65
N ALA A 95 -3.50 -26.97 13.38
CA ALA A 95 -4.69 -26.11 13.61
C ALA A 95 -5.97 -26.62 12.94
N PHE A 96 -5.85 -27.35 11.83
CA PHE A 96 -7.00 -27.87 11.07
C PHE A 96 -7.11 -29.41 11.12
N LYS A 97 -6.27 -30.07 11.94
CA LYS A 97 -6.20 -31.54 11.98
C LYS A 97 -7.52 -32.16 12.41
N ASP A 98 -8.12 -31.66 13.48
CA ASP A 98 -9.34 -32.24 14.07
C ASP A 98 -10.58 -31.92 13.24
N ASN A 99 -10.63 -30.74 12.60
CA ASN A 99 -11.82 -30.29 11.87
C ASN A 99 -11.80 -30.64 10.37
N ALA A 100 -10.62 -30.70 9.76
CA ALA A 100 -10.47 -30.92 8.31
C ALA A 100 -9.55 -32.10 7.96
N GLY A 101 -8.98 -32.81 8.96
CA GLY A 101 -8.07 -33.93 8.75
C GLY A 101 -6.78 -33.58 8.02
N THR A 102 -6.37 -32.30 8.01
CA THR A 102 -5.19 -31.83 7.28
C THR A 102 -4.20 -31.15 8.21
N GLU A 103 -2.92 -31.38 7.97
CA GLU A 103 -1.81 -30.70 8.63
C GLU A 103 -1.20 -29.67 7.68
N VAL A 104 -1.43 -28.38 7.94
CA VAL A 104 -0.94 -27.30 7.11
C VAL A 104 -0.66 -26.05 7.94
N THR A 105 0.52 -25.47 7.75
CA THR A 105 0.81 -24.14 8.32
C THR A 105 0.08 -23.06 7.55
N ALA A 106 -0.76 -22.32 8.23
CA ALA A 106 -1.56 -21.24 7.68
C ALA A 106 -1.34 -19.94 8.46
N ASP A 107 -1.62 -18.83 7.81
CA ASP A 107 -1.56 -17.49 8.38
C ASP A 107 -2.94 -16.86 8.37
N ILE A 108 -3.29 -16.17 9.46
CA ILE A 108 -4.43 -15.24 9.48
C ILE A 108 -3.85 -13.86 9.17
N LEU A 109 -4.30 -13.23 8.11
CA LEU A 109 -3.88 -11.89 7.70
C LEU A 109 -4.95 -10.86 8.01
N PHE A 110 -4.54 -9.73 8.56
CA PHE A 110 -5.37 -8.56 8.80
C PHE A 110 -4.81 -7.39 7.98
N LEU A 111 -5.54 -7.02 6.94
CA LEU A 111 -5.16 -5.95 6.01
C LEU A 111 -6.19 -4.83 6.09
N GLN A 112 -5.73 -3.60 6.30
CA GLN A 112 -6.58 -2.42 6.22
C GLN A 112 -6.34 -1.71 4.89
N LYS A 113 -7.39 -1.53 4.09
CA LYS A 113 -7.28 -0.88 2.78
C LYS A 113 -6.93 0.59 2.95
N ARG A 114 -5.92 1.05 2.20
CA ARG A 114 -5.53 2.46 2.14
C ARG A 114 -6.57 3.29 1.42
N GLU A 115 -6.61 4.59 1.69
CA GLU A 115 -7.49 5.51 0.94
C GLU A 115 -7.08 5.61 -0.53
N ARG A 116 -5.80 5.43 -0.83
CA ARG A 116 -5.21 5.47 -2.18
C ARG A 116 -4.08 4.48 -2.31
N LYS A 117 -3.78 4.10 -3.54
CA LYS A 117 -2.57 3.33 -3.83
C LYS A 117 -1.34 4.21 -3.63
N ILE A 118 -0.31 3.64 -3.04
CA ILE A 118 0.99 4.30 -2.84
C ILE A 118 2.10 3.37 -3.30
N ASP A 119 3.16 3.95 -3.86
CA ASP A 119 4.36 3.21 -4.23
C ASP A 119 5.25 3.06 -2.97
N ILE A 120 5.06 1.95 -2.26
CA ILE A 120 5.75 1.67 -1.00
C ILE A 120 6.16 0.20 -0.94
N GLU A 121 7.32 -0.05 -0.36
CA GLU A 121 7.85 -1.39 -0.14
C GLU A 121 8.25 -1.55 1.34
N PRO A 122 7.29 -1.72 2.27
CA PRO A 122 7.56 -1.91 3.69
C PRO A 122 8.24 -3.26 3.95
N ASP A 123 8.88 -3.42 5.10
CA ASP A 123 9.70 -4.58 5.46
C ASP A 123 8.98 -5.92 5.29
N TRP A 124 7.69 -5.99 5.60
CA TRP A 124 6.90 -7.22 5.43
C TRP A 124 6.71 -7.67 3.96
N VAL A 125 7.13 -6.89 2.98
CA VAL A 125 7.22 -7.34 1.57
C VAL A 125 8.37 -8.32 1.40
N HIS A 126 9.39 -8.23 2.25
CA HIS A 126 10.62 -9.03 2.21
C HIS A 126 10.58 -10.22 3.16
N LEU A 127 11.60 -11.04 3.08
CA LEU A 127 11.84 -12.15 3.98
C LEU A 127 12.91 -11.78 5.00
N GLY A 128 12.69 -12.23 6.21
CA GLY A 128 13.66 -12.28 7.30
C GLY A 128 14.02 -13.73 7.65
N VAL A 129 14.65 -13.92 8.78
CA VAL A 129 15.01 -15.23 9.31
C VAL A 129 14.64 -15.32 10.80
N THR A 130 14.17 -16.49 11.22
CA THR A 130 13.94 -16.80 12.64
C THR A 130 15.28 -16.98 13.36
N GLU A 131 15.26 -17.04 14.70
CA GLU A 131 16.45 -17.29 15.52
C GLU A 131 17.17 -18.60 15.16
N ASN A 132 16.42 -19.61 14.70
CA ASN A 132 16.98 -20.89 14.25
C ASN A 132 17.33 -20.92 12.75
N GLY A 133 17.38 -19.76 12.08
CA GLY A 133 17.88 -19.61 10.72
C GLY A 133 16.90 -20.01 9.61
N ILE A 134 15.62 -20.18 9.92
CA ILE A 134 14.59 -20.50 8.91
C ILE A 134 14.06 -19.21 8.30
N ALA A 135 14.01 -19.16 6.96
CA ALA A 135 13.43 -18.03 6.24
C ALA A 135 11.92 -17.96 6.46
N VAL A 136 11.45 -16.80 6.89
CA VAL A 136 10.04 -16.44 7.08
C VAL A 136 9.82 -15.02 6.59
N ASN A 137 8.57 -14.57 6.54
CA ASN A 137 8.31 -13.15 6.32
C ASN A 137 8.96 -12.29 7.40
N SER A 138 9.50 -11.11 7.03
CA SER A 138 10.13 -10.20 8.00
C SER A 138 9.21 -9.83 9.15
N TYR A 139 7.89 -9.70 8.91
CA TYR A 139 6.91 -9.48 9.96
C TYR A 139 7.01 -10.52 11.08
N PHE A 140 7.12 -11.81 10.74
CA PHE A 140 7.26 -12.87 11.75
C PHE A 140 8.66 -12.95 12.37
N ALA A 141 9.69 -12.51 11.65
CA ALA A 141 11.04 -12.39 12.22
C ALA A 141 11.11 -11.28 13.29
N GLU A 142 10.38 -10.19 13.08
CA GLU A 142 10.29 -9.05 13.98
C GLU A 142 9.26 -9.27 15.11
N HIS A 143 8.21 -10.07 14.84
CA HIS A 143 7.11 -10.36 15.75
C HIS A 143 6.97 -11.88 15.99
N PRO A 144 7.96 -12.53 16.63
CA PRO A 144 7.93 -13.98 16.85
C PRO A 144 6.75 -14.40 17.74
N GLU A 145 6.22 -13.52 18.59
CA GLU A 145 5.03 -13.74 19.42
C GLU A 145 3.74 -13.91 18.63
N MET A 146 3.76 -13.54 17.33
CA MET A 146 2.64 -13.73 16.42
C MET A 146 2.65 -15.10 15.73
N MET A 147 3.67 -15.90 15.97
CA MET A 147 3.70 -17.32 15.58
C MET A 147 3.27 -18.18 16.78
N LEU A 148 2.18 -18.95 16.62
CA LEU A 148 1.65 -19.81 17.68
C LEU A 148 2.39 -21.16 17.78
N GLY A 149 3.68 -21.16 17.47
CA GLY A 149 4.59 -22.28 17.49
C GLY A 149 5.96 -21.90 16.97
N SER A 150 6.83 -22.86 16.79
CA SER A 150 8.18 -22.69 16.26
C SER A 150 8.27 -23.17 14.83
N MET A 151 9.05 -22.47 13.99
CA MET A 151 9.32 -22.93 12.64
C MET A 151 10.35 -24.05 12.65
N GLU A 152 10.03 -25.14 11.97
CA GLU A 152 10.88 -26.33 11.84
C GLU A 152 10.90 -26.83 10.39
N TYR A 153 11.95 -27.59 10.02
CA TYR A 153 11.96 -28.30 8.75
C TYR A 153 11.13 -29.60 8.88
N ASP A 154 10.14 -29.80 8.04
CA ASP A 154 9.37 -31.05 8.03
C ASP A 154 10.10 -32.13 7.22
N THR A 155 10.71 -33.06 7.94
CA THR A 155 11.41 -34.21 7.37
C THR A 155 10.51 -35.44 7.19
N ARG A 156 9.27 -35.40 7.67
CA ARG A 156 8.34 -36.54 7.66
C ARG A 156 7.73 -36.77 6.28
N ILE A 157 7.40 -35.69 5.55
CA ILE A 157 6.71 -35.77 4.25
C ILE A 157 7.70 -35.88 3.09
N TYR A 158 8.80 -35.12 3.13
CA TYR A 158 9.72 -34.97 2.00
C TYR A 158 11.14 -35.51 2.25
N GLY A 159 11.34 -36.24 3.37
CA GLY A 159 12.63 -36.82 3.73
C GLY A 159 13.56 -35.89 4.52
N GLN A 160 14.71 -36.43 4.97
CA GLN A 160 15.61 -35.75 5.92
C GLN A 160 16.29 -34.49 5.32
N ASP A 161 16.43 -34.42 4.01
CA ASP A 161 17.02 -33.26 3.31
C ASP A 161 15.98 -32.20 2.91
N SER A 162 14.74 -32.36 3.38
CA SER A 162 13.64 -31.46 3.05
C SER A 162 13.90 -30.05 3.56
N ARG A 163 13.67 -29.08 2.68
CA ARG A 163 13.61 -27.66 3.02
C ARG A 163 12.19 -27.13 3.23
N TYR A 164 11.21 -28.04 3.24
CA TYR A 164 9.84 -27.66 3.55
C TYR A 164 9.72 -27.32 5.04
N THR A 165 9.12 -26.18 5.34
CA THR A 165 9.02 -25.68 6.70
C THR A 165 7.59 -25.72 7.20
N VAL A 166 7.42 -25.99 8.47
CA VAL A 166 6.13 -26.03 9.19
C VAL A 166 6.23 -25.25 10.48
N CYS A 167 5.12 -24.72 10.95
CA CYS A 167 5.00 -24.18 12.30
C CYS A 167 4.50 -25.31 13.22
N VAL A 168 5.27 -25.67 14.24
CA VAL A 168 4.95 -26.75 15.17
C VAL A 168 4.77 -26.17 16.58
N ASN A 169 3.76 -26.63 17.29
CA ASN A 169 3.62 -26.37 18.72
C ASN A 169 3.73 -27.70 19.46
N ASN A 170 4.75 -27.81 20.31
CA ASN A 170 5.07 -29.02 21.08
C ASN A 170 4.60 -28.92 22.55
N ASP A 171 3.88 -27.86 22.93
CA ASP A 171 3.33 -27.73 24.30
C ASP A 171 2.09 -28.62 24.44
N GLU A 172 2.16 -29.60 25.33
CA GLU A 172 1.04 -30.52 25.60
C GLU A 172 -0.19 -29.81 26.21
N ASN A 173 0.00 -28.63 26.80
CA ASN A 173 -1.07 -27.80 27.37
C ASN A 173 -1.51 -26.65 26.40
N PHE A 174 -1.10 -26.69 25.16
CA PHE A 174 -1.40 -25.65 24.22
C PHE A 174 -2.91 -25.48 24.00
N ASN A 175 -3.39 -24.28 24.29
CA ASN A 175 -4.76 -23.88 24.01
C ASN A 175 -4.78 -22.87 22.86
N MET A 176 -5.23 -23.33 21.70
CA MET A 176 -5.31 -22.52 20.47
C MET A 176 -6.13 -21.24 20.67
N TYR A 177 -7.26 -21.32 21.37
CA TYR A 177 -8.15 -20.19 21.58
C TYR A 177 -7.49 -19.09 22.43
N GLU A 178 -6.83 -19.46 23.51
CA GLU A 178 -6.13 -18.52 24.39
C GLU A 178 -4.94 -17.89 23.69
N ALA A 179 -4.15 -18.69 22.98
CA ALA A 179 -2.99 -18.23 22.22
C ALA A 179 -3.39 -17.25 21.10
N LEU A 180 -4.46 -17.58 20.37
CA LEU A 180 -5.00 -16.72 19.32
C LEU A 180 -5.54 -15.41 19.88
N ASN A 181 -6.30 -15.45 20.97
CA ASN A 181 -6.80 -14.22 21.61
C ASN A 181 -5.65 -13.32 22.09
N LYS A 182 -4.59 -13.90 22.64
CA LYS A 182 -3.40 -13.14 23.04
C LYS A 182 -2.72 -12.48 21.83
N ALA A 183 -2.52 -13.22 20.75
CA ALA A 183 -1.92 -12.68 19.53
C ALA A 183 -2.78 -11.57 18.91
N ILE A 184 -4.11 -11.77 18.79
CA ILE A 184 -5.03 -10.75 18.27
C ILE A 184 -5.04 -9.51 19.16
N GLY A 185 -4.88 -9.64 20.47
CA GLY A 185 -4.78 -8.51 21.40
C GLY A 185 -3.61 -7.56 21.12
N ASN A 186 -2.59 -8.00 20.39
CA ASN A 186 -1.46 -7.17 19.96
C ASN A 186 -1.78 -6.36 18.67
N ILE A 187 -2.84 -6.72 17.95
CA ILE A 187 -3.22 -6.09 16.68
C ILE A 187 -4.04 -4.84 16.98
N LYS A 188 -3.61 -3.70 16.44
CA LYS A 188 -4.31 -2.42 16.60
C LYS A 188 -4.73 -1.91 15.23
N ALA A 189 -6.03 -1.78 15.02
CA ALA A 189 -6.62 -1.18 13.85
C ALA A 189 -7.67 -0.15 14.23
N GLN A 190 -7.84 0.88 13.42
CA GLN A 190 -8.90 1.87 13.56
C GLN A 190 -9.73 1.89 12.29
N MET A 191 -11.03 1.60 12.41
CA MET A 191 -11.96 1.77 11.30
C MET A 191 -12.20 3.26 11.08
N THR A 192 -12.04 3.71 9.84
CA THR A 192 -12.32 5.09 9.45
C THR A 192 -13.67 5.17 8.74
N ASP A 193 -14.38 6.28 8.94
CA ASP A 193 -15.59 6.56 8.18
C ASP A 193 -15.21 6.86 6.71
N PHE A 194 -15.99 6.31 5.80
CA PHE A 194 -15.79 6.48 4.37
C PHE A 194 -17.13 6.81 3.69
N GLU A 195 -17.17 7.96 3.02
CA GLU A 195 -18.29 8.31 2.17
C GLU A 195 -18.11 7.73 0.77
N ARG A 196 -19.06 6.92 0.31
CA ARG A 196 -19.09 6.43 -1.06
C ARG A 196 -19.39 7.58 -2.02
N VAL A 197 -18.54 7.72 -3.02
CA VAL A 197 -18.85 8.48 -4.23
C VAL A 197 -19.38 7.47 -5.24
N ALA A 198 -20.51 7.77 -5.89
CA ALA A 198 -21.05 6.89 -6.91
C ALA A 198 -20.00 6.68 -8.02
N ASP A 199 -19.63 5.42 -8.25
CA ASP A 199 -18.71 5.06 -9.32
C ASP A 199 -19.39 5.32 -10.68
N GLU A 200 -18.69 6.04 -11.55
CA GLU A 200 -19.06 6.19 -12.96
C GLU A 200 -18.84 4.84 -13.68
N ALA A 201 -19.72 4.52 -14.61
CA ALA A 201 -19.77 3.24 -15.30
C ALA A 201 -18.43 2.86 -15.97
N GLU A 202 -18.10 1.55 -15.94
CA GLU A 202 -16.98 0.96 -16.67
C GLU A 202 -17.03 1.36 -18.16
N GLN A 203 -16.15 2.26 -18.56
CA GLN A 203 -15.86 2.53 -19.95
C GLN A 203 -14.59 1.75 -20.35
N THR A 204 -14.52 1.34 -21.62
CA THR A 204 -13.30 0.74 -22.20
C THR A 204 -12.17 1.75 -22.10
N GLU A 205 -11.28 1.56 -21.15
CA GLU A 205 -10.19 2.49 -20.86
C GLU A 205 -9.12 2.41 -21.96
N GLU A 206 -8.78 3.55 -22.58
CA GLU A 206 -7.62 3.67 -23.45
C GLU A 206 -6.35 3.54 -22.59
N VAL A 207 -5.50 2.55 -22.89
CA VAL A 207 -4.28 2.27 -22.12
C VAL A 207 -3.07 2.52 -23.01
N ILE A 208 -2.10 3.28 -22.51
CA ILE A 208 -0.82 3.55 -23.18
C ILE A 208 0.34 3.15 -22.27
N PRO A 209 1.55 2.88 -22.82
CA PRO A 209 2.74 2.64 -22.01
C PRO A 209 3.03 3.83 -21.06
N ALA A 210 3.47 3.53 -19.84
CA ALA A 210 3.80 4.57 -18.89
C ALA A 210 5.03 5.37 -19.31
N ASP A 211 4.94 6.68 -19.19
CA ASP A 211 6.09 7.57 -19.24
C ASP A 211 6.93 7.37 -17.97
N PRO A 212 8.25 7.07 -18.07
CA PRO A 212 9.12 6.88 -16.92
C PRO A 212 9.17 8.09 -15.98
N ASP A 213 9.02 9.30 -16.50
CA ASP A 213 9.12 10.55 -15.73
C ASP A 213 7.83 10.85 -14.94
N VAL A 214 6.71 10.20 -15.27
CA VAL A 214 5.48 10.28 -14.48
C VAL A 214 5.57 9.34 -13.28
N ARG A 215 5.25 9.80 -12.09
CA ARG A 215 5.26 8.95 -10.90
C ARG A 215 4.13 7.93 -10.92
N ASN A 216 4.39 6.78 -10.31
CA ASN A 216 3.40 5.74 -10.17
C ASN A 216 2.24 6.19 -9.26
N TYR A 217 1.02 5.81 -9.62
CA TYR A 217 -0.23 6.17 -8.93
C TYR A 217 -0.50 7.68 -8.86
N THR A 218 -0.17 8.41 -9.95
CA THR A 218 -0.49 9.83 -10.08
C THR A 218 -1.28 10.12 -11.36
N TYR A 219 -2.06 11.18 -11.31
CA TYR A 219 -2.67 11.77 -12.50
C TYR A 219 -1.63 12.53 -13.32
N THR A 220 -1.77 12.48 -14.62
CA THR A 220 -0.94 13.23 -15.58
C THR A 220 -1.73 13.56 -16.84
N PHE A 221 -1.20 14.51 -17.63
CA PHE A 221 -1.79 14.88 -18.92
C PHE A 221 -0.85 14.50 -20.05
N PHE A 222 -1.36 13.68 -21.00
CA PHE A 222 -0.67 13.32 -22.22
C PHE A 222 -1.54 13.68 -23.42
N GLU A 223 -1.00 14.43 -24.38
CA GLU A 223 -1.74 14.97 -25.55
C GLU A 223 -3.06 15.67 -25.17
N GLY A 224 -3.06 16.37 -24.04
CA GLY A 224 -4.21 17.12 -23.54
C GLY A 224 -5.29 16.30 -22.85
N LYS A 225 -5.15 14.97 -22.81
CA LYS A 225 -6.08 14.03 -22.14
C LYS A 225 -5.56 13.64 -20.76
N LEU A 226 -6.47 13.38 -19.83
CA LEU A 226 -6.16 12.94 -18.48
C LEU A 226 -5.87 11.44 -18.44
N TYR A 227 -4.74 11.07 -17.84
CA TYR A 227 -4.35 9.69 -17.57
C TYR A 227 -4.00 9.52 -16.10
N TYR A 228 -4.08 8.28 -15.64
CA TYR A 228 -3.61 7.84 -14.33
C TYR A 228 -2.57 6.74 -14.52
N ARG A 229 -1.36 6.94 -14.00
CA ARG A 229 -0.31 5.93 -14.09
C ARG A 229 -0.53 4.80 -13.08
N GLU A 230 -0.53 3.57 -13.58
CA GLU A 230 -0.55 2.36 -12.77
C GLU A 230 0.55 1.40 -13.25
N ASN A 231 1.68 1.42 -12.55
CA ASN A 231 2.88 0.65 -12.87
C ASN A 231 3.46 0.98 -14.26
N SER A 232 3.45 0.02 -15.19
CA SER A 232 3.98 0.17 -16.54
C SER A 232 2.98 0.75 -17.55
N GLU A 233 1.80 1.12 -17.11
CA GLU A 233 0.70 1.58 -17.96
C GLU A 233 0.16 2.93 -17.48
N MET A 234 -0.35 3.73 -18.42
CA MET A 234 -1.18 4.89 -18.13
C MET A 234 -2.58 4.64 -18.68
N VAL A 235 -3.56 4.72 -17.81
CA VAL A 235 -4.97 4.47 -18.11
C VAL A 235 -5.70 5.79 -18.25
N ARG A 236 -6.36 6.00 -19.37
CA ARG A 236 -7.16 7.21 -19.61
C ARG A 236 -8.29 7.31 -18.59
N LYS A 237 -8.47 8.49 -18.03
CA LYS A 237 -9.58 8.78 -17.11
C LYS A 237 -10.51 9.80 -17.74
N GLU A 238 -11.78 9.45 -17.85
CA GLU A 238 -12.84 10.36 -18.28
C GLU A 238 -13.57 10.88 -17.05
N VAL A 239 -13.46 12.16 -16.79
CA VAL A 239 -14.09 12.85 -15.67
C VAL A 239 -14.87 14.06 -16.20
N SER A 240 -15.68 14.67 -15.37
CA SER A 240 -16.35 15.91 -15.77
C SER A 240 -15.34 17.02 -16.09
N GLN A 241 -15.67 17.92 -17.01
CA GLN A 241 -14.79 19.03 -17.38
C GLN A 241 -14.30 19.82 -16.16
N THR A 242 -15.17 20.07 -15.20
CA THR A 242 -14.80 20.78 -13.96
C THR A 242 -13.81 19.99 -13.10
N ALA A 243 -13.95 18.65 -13.05
CA ALA A 243 -13.00 17.79 -12.35
C ALA A 243 -11.65 17.75 -13.07
N GLU A 244 -11.65 17.66 -14.41
CA GLU A 244 -10.43 17.67 -15.20
C GLU A 244 -9.65 18.99 -15.05
N GLU A 245 -10.32 20.14 -15.13
CA GLU A 245 -9.71 21.46 -14.94
C GLU A 245 -9.12 21.61 -13.52
N ARG A 246 -9.81 21.08 -12.52
CA ARG A 246 -9.34 21.03 -11.12
C ARG A 246 -8.09 20.17 -10.96
N ILE A 247 -8.10 18.96 -11.53
CA ILE A 247 -6.94 18.04 -11.51
C ILE A 247 -5.76 18.68 -12.23
N ARG A 248 -5.99 19.32 -13.39
CA ARG A 248 -4.95 20.03 -14.15
C ARG A 248 -4.28 21.14 -13.34
N SER A 249 -5.07 21.93 -12.63
CA SER A 249 -4.55 23.01 -11.79
C SER A 249 -3.76 22.44 -10.58
N LEU A 250 -4.20 21.33 -10.00
CA LEU A 250 -3.45 20.65 -8.94
C LEU A 250 -2.17 20.01 -9.44
N ASP A 251 -2.17 19.45 -10.67
CA ASP A 251 -0.97 18.91 -11.30
C ASP A 251 0.10 20.00 -11.52
N GLU A 252 -0.30 21.17 -11.99
CA GLU A 252 0.61 22.31 -12.13
C GLU A 252 1.24 22.73 -10.78
N ILE A 253 0.43 22.81 -9.72
CA ILE A 253 0.92 23.12 -8.36
C ILE A 253 1.87 22.03 -7.88
N ARG A 254 1.56 20.76 -8.12
CA ARG A 254 2.40 19.62 -7.78
C ARG A 254 3.77 19.69 -8.44
N GLN A 255 3.81 19.94 -9.75
CA GLN A 255 5.06 20.07 -10.51
C GLN A 255 5.93 21.20 -9.94
N ILE A 256 5.38 22.38 -9.72
CA ILE A 256 6.11 23.52 -9.13
C ILE A 256 6.61 23.18 -7.73
N THR A 257 5.79 22.50 -6.93
CA THR A 257 6.17 22.09 -5.56
C THR A 257 7.35 21.13 -5.58
N ARG A 258 7.37 20.16 -6.50
CA ARG A 258 8.50 19.24 -6.67
C ARG A 258 9.75 19.93 -7.13
N GLU A 259 9.65 20.77 -8.17
CA GLU A 259 10.78 21.57 -8.62
C GLU A 259 11.34 22.43 -7.47
N LEU A 260 10.47 23.02 -6.64
CA LEU A 260 10.89 23.80 -5.48
C LEU A 260 11.60 22.96 -4.41
N ILE A 261 11.19 21.71 -4.22
CA ILE A 261 11.88 20.75 -3.35
C ILE A 261 13.25 20.40 -3.92
N ASP A 262 13.31 20.05 -5.19
CA ASP A 262 14.53 19.60 -5.86
C ASP A 262 15.61 20.68 -5.85
N ILE A 263 15.26 21.93 -6.23
CA ILE A 263 16.25 23.03 -6.19
C ILE A 263 16.75 23.34 -4.79
N GLN A 264 15.93 23.20 -3.76
CA GLN A 264 16.38 23.34 -2.38
C GLN A 264 17.32 22.21 -1.95
N MET A 265 17.06 20.98 -2.38
CA MET A 265 17.90 19.81 -2.08
C MET A 265 19.28 19.88 -2.77
N ASP A 266 19.30 20.37 -4.00
CA ASP A 266 20.53 20.52 -4.80
C ASP A 266 21.34 21.78 -4.42
N GLY A 267 20.72 22.72 -3.73
CA GLY A 267 21.28 24.02 -3.37
C GLY A 267 20.99 25.06 -4.45
N CYS A 268 20.15 26.02 -4.13
CA CYS A 268 19.72 27.11 -5.02
C CYS A 268 20.13 28.48 -4.51
N SER A 269 20.17 29.44 -5.43
CA SER A 269 20.29 30.87 -5.07
C SER A 269 19.00 31.41 -4.43
N GLU A 270 19.10 32.50 -3.67
CA GLU A 270 17.92 33.19 -3.13
C GLU A 270 16.97 33.69 -4.24
N GLU A 271 17.50 34.06 -5.39
CA GLU A 271 16.74 34.54 -6.54
C GLU A 271 15.92 33.38 -7.14
N GLU A 272 16.52 32.23 -7.42
CA GLU A 272 15.85 31.04 -7.92
C GLU A 272 14.75 30.55 -6.98
N LEU A 273 15.04 30.52 -5.67
CA LEU A 273 14.09 30.16 -4.64
C LEU A 273 12.89 31.12 -4.64
N SER A 274 13.16 32.43 -4.64
CA SER A 274 12.12 33.47 -4.63
C SER A 274 11.23 33.42 -5.88
N ASP A 275 11.81 33.18 -7.05
CA ASP A 275 11.06 33.08 -8.32
C ASP A 275 10.13 31.87 -8.32
N LYS A 276 10.59 30.70 -7.87
CA LYS A 276 9.74 29.51 -7.75
C LYS A 276 8.65 29.68 -6.71
N GLN A 277 8.95 30.28 -5.56
CA GLN A 277 7.96 30.60 -4.53
C GLN A 277 6.89 31.57 -5.04
N ARG A 278 7.29 32.58 -5.82
CA ARG A 278 6.35 33.50 -6.45
C ARG A 278 5.41 32.77 -7.41
N LEU A 279 5.96 31.88 -8.26
CA LEU A 279 5.16 31.10 -9.18
C LEU A 279 4.17 30.19 -8.43
N LEU A 280 4.63 29.49 -7.39
CA LEU A 280 3.78 28.66 -6.52
C LEU A 280 2.65 29.48 -5.91
N ASN A 281 2.96 30.67 -5.37
CA ASN A 281 1.96 31.59 -4.79
C ASN A 281 0.88 31.95 -5.82
N VAL A 282 1.27 32.35 -7.04
CA VAL A 282 0.33 32.73 -8.10
C VAL A 282 -0.61 31.59 -8.45
N LYS A 283 -0.07 30.38 -8.66
CA LYS A 283 -0.88 29.22 -9.03
C LYS A 283 -1.78 28.74 -7.90
N TYR A 284 -1.26 28.73 -6.69
CA TYR A 284 -2.04 28.38 -5.51
C TYR A 284 -3.20 29.37 -5.26
N ASP A 285 -2.94 30.68 -5.32
CA ASP A 285 -3.99 31.69 -5.08
C ASP A 285 -5.07 31.65 -6.16
N ALA A 286 -4.71 31.39 -7.41
CA ALA A 286 -5.67 31.15 -8.50
C ALA A 286 -6.54 29.92 -8.23
N PHE A 287 -5.93 28.82 -7.79
CA PHE A 287 -6.62 27.60 -7.45
C PHE A 287 -7.60 27.79 -6.28
N ILE A 288 -7.14 28.38 -5.17
CA ILE A 288 -7.97 28.63 -3.99
C ILE A 288 -9.18 29.49 -4.31
N LYS A 289 -8.98 30.52 -5.14
CA LYS A 289 -10.07 31.42 -5.55
C LYS A 289 -11.18 30.69 -6.30
N GLN A 290 -10.83 29.66 -7.08
CA GLN A 290 -11.77 28.94 -7.93
C GLN A 290 -12.35 27.68 -7.26
N TYR A 291 -11.53 26.93 -6.50
CA TYR A 291 -11.86 25.60 -6.03
C TYR A 291 -11.83 25.45 -4.50
N GLY A 292 -11.46 26.51 -3.76
CA GLY A 292 -11.28 26.46 -2.31
C GLY A 292 -10.00 25.74 -1.89
N ALA A 293 -9.81 25.54 -0.60
CA ALA A 293 -8.62 24.92 -0.04
C ALA A 293 -8.31 23.55 -0.65
N ILE A 294 -7.04 23.22 -0.86
CA ILE A 294 -6.59 21.91 -1.35
C ILE A 294 -7.11 20.80 -0.44
N THR A 295 -7.07 21.02 0.89
CA THR A 295 -7.55 20.10 1.91
C THR A 295 -9.07 20.00 1.98
N SER A 296 -9.82 20.81 1.20
CA SER A 296 -11.29 20.75 1.20
C SER A 296 -11.81 19.38 0.73
N LYS A 297 -13.02 19.02 1.21
CA LYS A 297 -13.69 17.77 0.86
C LYS A 297 -13.78 17.56 -0.66
N ALA A 298 -14.14 18.58 -1.42
CA ALA A 298 -14.30 18.48 -2.88
C ALA A 298 -12.97 18.20 -3.61
N ASN A 299 -11.89 18.83 -3.19
CA ASN A 299 -10.56 18.63 -3.74
C ASN A 299 -9.98 17.26 -3.34
N ARG A 300 -10.22 16.83 -2.09
CA ARG A 300 -9.87 15.50 -1.62
C ARG A 300 -10.54 14.40 -2.45
N ILE A 301 -11.82 14.54 -2.77
CA ILE A 301 -12.54 13.58 -3.61
C ILE A 301 -11.94 13.52 -5.01
N ALA A 302 -11.69 14.67 -5.63
CA ALA A 302 -11.18 14.74 -6.99
C ALA A 302 -9.76 14.18 -7.15
N PHE A 303 -8.92 14.27 -6.11
CA PHE A 303 -7.49 13.94 -6.17
C PHE A 303 -7.08 12.84 -5.17
N ARG A 304 -8.04 12.15 -4.54
CA ARG A 304 -7.78 11.17 -3.47
C ARG A 304 -6.93 9.99 -3.93
N ASP A 305 -7.07 9.57 -5.20
CA ASP A 305 -6.34 8.42 -5.75
C ASP A 305 -4.90 8.75 -6.15
N ASP A 306 -4.55 10.03 -6.18
CA ASP A 306 -3.21 10.50 -6.52
C ASP A 306 -2.26 10.34 -5.33
N SER A 307 -1.17 9.59 -5.52
CA SER A 307 -0.19 9.32 -4.47
C SER A 307 0.54 10.58 -3.97
N ASP A 308 0.51 11.66 -4.75
CA ASP A 308 1.11 12.94 -4.39
C ASP A 308 0.13 13.91 -3.70
N TYR A 309 -1.12 13.52 -3.51
CA TYR A 309 -2.08 14.38 -2.82
C TYR A 309 -1.64 14.80 -1.40
N PRO A 310 -1.00 13.93 -0.57
CA PRO A 310 -0.43 14.36 0.70
C PRO A 310 0.63 15.46 0.57
N LEU A 311 1.45 15.45 -0.49
CA LEU A 311 2.40 16.53 -0.78
C LEU A 311 1.67 17.85 -1.03
N LEU A 312 0.58 17.82 -1.79
CA LEU A 312 -0.23 19.01 -2.02
C LEU A 312 -0.90 19.51 -0.73
N CYS A 313 -1.40 18.61 0.11
CA CYS A 313 -1.96 18.97 1.42
C CYS A 313 -0.94 19.63 2.36
N SER A 314 0.35 19.28 2.24
CA SER A 314 1.41 19.89 3.04
C SER A 314 1.68 21.37 2.72
N LEU A 315 1.08 21.89 1.65
CA LEU A 315 1.09 23.33 1.34
C LEU A 315 0.13 24.13 2.21
N GLU A 316 -0.72 23.47 2.97
CA GLU A 316 -1.74 24.09 3.82
C GLU A 316 -1.56 23.67 5.28
N GLU A 317 -1.62 24.64 6.16
CA GLU A 317 -1.72 24.47 7.61
C GLU A 317 -3.16 24.76 8.03
N VAL A 318 -3.83 23.76 8.60
CA VAL A 318 -5.21 23.88 9.08
C VAL A 318 -5.18 23.99 10.60
N ASN A 319 -5.68 25.10 11.16
CA ASN A 319 -5.77 25.26 12.60
C ASN A 319 -6.99 24.53 13.20
N GLU A 320 -7.12 24.53 14.52
CA GLU A 320 -8.22 23.88 15.25
C GLU A 320 -9.61 24.44 14.87
N ASP A 321 -9.67 25.68 14.41
CA ASP A 321 -10.89 26.36 13.98
C ASP A 321 -11.24 26.07 12.50
N GLY A 322 -10.40 25.30 11.78
CA GLY A 322 -10.58 24.96 10.38
C GLY A 322 -10.14 26.07 9.40
N GLU A 323 -9.45 27.11 9.86
CA GLU A 323 -8.88 28.12 8.99
C GLU A 323 -7.61 27.57 8.31
N VAL A 324 -7.49 27.81 7.01
CA VAL A 324 -6.39 27.35 6.19
C VAL A 324 -5.39 28.48 5.96
N LYS A 325 -4.10 28.20 6.22
CA LYS A 325 -2.98 29.11 5.97
C LYS A 325 -1.97 28.44 5.05
N LYS A 326 -1.24 29.26 4.29
CA LYS A 326 -0.12 28.78 3.48
C LYS A 326 1.02 28.32 4.37
N ALA A 327 1.58 27.14 4.07
CA ALA A 327 2.74 26.62 4.77
C ALA A 327 4.02 27.43 4.50
N ASP A 328 5.03 27.24 5.32
CA ASP A 328 6.31 27.94 5.26
C ASP A 328 7.01 27.90 3.89
N MET A 329 6.80 26.85 3.12
CA MET A 329 7.40 26.68 1.78
C MET A 329 7.11 27.82 0.81
N PHE A 330 6.00 28.53 0.99
CA PHE A 330 5.64 29.70 0.18
C PHE A 330 6.51 30.94 0.44
N TYR A 331 7.23 30.98 1.54
CA TYR A 331 7.87 32.22 2.02
C TYR A 331 9.35 32.06 2.36
N LYS A 332 9.80 30.86 2.70
CA LYS A 332 11.19 30.65 3.14
C LYS A 332 11.72 29.29 2.68
N GLN A 333 13.02 29.13 2.73
CA GLN A 333 13.65 27.83 2.52
C GLN A 333 13.24 26.86 3.65
N THR A 334 12.72 25.69 3.29
CA THR A 334 12.26 24.66 4.23
C THR A 334 13.15 23.41 4.24
N ILE A 335 13.95 23.22 3.19
CA ILE A 335 14.83 22.07 3.00
C ILE A 335 16.28 22.57 2.94
N LYS A 336 17.17 21.92 3.66
CA LYS A 336 18.61 22.18 3.58
C LYS A 336 19.17 21.40 2.40
N ALA A 337 20.10 22.02 1.64
CA ALA A 337 20.84 21.35 0.60
C ALA A 337 21.56 20.11 1.15
N LYS A 338 21.63 19.05 0.36
CA LYS A 338 22.42 17.86 0.68
C LYS A 338 23.88 18.26 0.79
N THR A 339 24.49 17.97 1.93
CA THR A 339 25.93 18.12 2.09
C THR A 339 26.60 16.98 1.36
N VAL A 340 27.27 17.27 0.25
CA VAL A 340 28.13 16.27 -0.42
C VAL A 340 29.39 16.13 0.40
N ILE A 341 29.60 14.97 1.03
CA ILE A 341 30.81 14.64 1.75
C ILE A 341 31.71 13.84 0.81
N ASP A 342 32.66 14.53 0.19
CA ASP A 342 33.60 13.93 -0.77
C ASP A 342 34.62 12.95 -0.12
N ARG A 343 34.81 13.04 1.18
CA ARG A 343 35.74 12.19 1.90
C ARG A 343 35.41 12.09 3.39
N VAL A 344 35.42 10.88 3.91
CA VAL A 344 35.25 10.57 5.33
C VAL A 344 36.58 10.13 5.89
N GLU A 345 37.12 10.79 6.91
CA GLU A 345 38.43 10.50 7.48
C GLU A 345 38.40 9.47 8.62
N THR A 346 37.21 9.25 9.24
CA THR A 346 37.04 8.30 10.34
C THR A 346 35.83 7.43 10.20
N ALA A 347 35.87 6.23 10.79
CA ALA A 347 34.72 5.29 10.82
C ALA A 347 33.52 5.87 11.58
N VAL A 348 33.73 6.80 12.51
CA VAL A 348 32.63 7.49 13.25
C VAL A 348 31.95 8.50 12.38
N GLU A 349 32.66 9.22 11.52
CA GLU A 349 32.10 10.13 10.53
C GLU A 349 31.30 9.37 9.48
N ALA A 350 31.76 8.19 9.04
CA ALA A 350 31.05 7.34 8.09
C ALA A 350 29.68 6.90 8.65
N LEU A 351 29.61 6.58 9.93
CA LEU A 351 28.37 6.19 10.61
C LEU A 351 27.37 7.35 10.81
N ASN A 352 27.85 8.59 10.86
CA ASN A 352 27.00 9.78 11.00
C ASN A 352 26.46 10.32 9.66
N VAL A 353 26.93 9.78 8.55
CA VAL A 353 26.61 10.22 7.18
C VAL A 353 25.77 9.18 6.42
N SER A 354 25.71 7.94 6.93
CA SER A 354 24.84 6.87 6.41
C SER A 354 23.44 6.94 7.02
#